data_cdb5d3655c28acb984c2a7ed768da20a
#
_entry.id   cdb5d3655c28acb984c2a7ed768da20a
#
_cell.length_a   1.000
_cell.length_b   1.000
_cell.length_c   1.000
_cell.angle_alpha   90.00
_cell.angle_beta   90.00
_cell.angle_gamma   90.00
#
_symmetry.space_group_name_H-M   'P 1'
#
loop_
_entity.id
_entity.type
_entity.pdbx_description
1 polymer ?
#
loop_
_entity_poly.entity_id
_entity_poly.type
_entity_poly.pdbx_seq_one_letter_code
_entity_poly.pdbx_strand_id
1 'polypeptide(L)'
;TKEFPANFRPCLNYHIGKCKGICINAVDKTEYDEMIDSILKILNGKDAKLLKELKEKMMSASDKMEYEEAAKYRDYINAFKALGETQRATMATDRDIDVLLPLIAQNSEIIAQYKVREGKLIGREIHYMNEHDSDLSSTRNEMVSAFIKQYYTGSTKLPKEILLTEHIDEEELVIGLLNNTNEENAKAKSDTMHHTKIIVPKRGEKKAILDLAINDSLQVIKGLDERAERDAEKKDKLRDEITRLIKKAAQIEGSIPYIIEDGDDREYRVEAYDISNMNGLDTVGAMVVYEGAKPIRNDYRKFKIKSEDAEGDDYASLQEVIYRRLKRAKDGDAGFSTYPDILFIDGGLGQVHAVQKVVSALRMSIPVVGLAKNDVHRTRAIVFGDGSEIELEGDPLLYRRKFTDLR
;
A
#
# COMPACT_ATOMS: atom_id res chain seq x y z
N THR A 1 -7.28 12.02 18.09
CA THR A 1 -8.66 11.60 18.38
C THR A 1 -9.59 12.33 17.44
N LYS A 2 -10.36 11.59 16.64
CA LYS A 2 -11.38 12.20 15.78
C LYS A 2 -12.56 12.58 16.66
N GLU A 3 -12.85 13.86 16.79
CA GLU A 3 -14.08 14.32 17.44
C GLU A 3 -15.26 14.11 16.48
N PHE A 4 -16.30 13.42 16.93
CA PHE A 4 -17.51 13.22 16.17
C PHE A 4 -18.53 14.30 16.52
N PRO A 5 -19.31 14.82 15.54
CA PRO A 5 -20.36 15.80 15.81
C PRO A 5 -21.39 15.26 16.81
N ALA A 6 -21.94 16.13 17.65
CA ALA A 6 -22.94 15.75 18.67
C ALA A 6 -24.19 15.03 18.12
N ASN A 7 -24.52 15.25 16.83
CA ASN A 7 -25.66 14.64 16.14
C ASN A 7 -25.26 13.53 15.15
N PHE A 8 -24.13 12.85 15.40
CA PHE A 8 -23.67 11.77 14.51
C PHE A 8 -24.64 10.60 14.51
N ARG A 9 -25.15 10.21 13.34
CA ARG A 9 -26.08 9.06 13.24
C ARG A 9 -25.30 7.75 13.27
N PRO A 10 -25.77 6.76 14.08
CA PRO A 10 -25.13 5.44 14.13
C PRO A 10 -25.22 4.73 12.78
N CYS A 11 -24.15 4.01 12.41
CA CYS A 11 -24.10 3.25 11.17
C CYS A 11 -24.80 1.89 11.34
N LEU A 12 -24.98 1.17 10.23
CA LEU A 12 -25.61 -0.15 10.21
C LEU A 12 -24.95 -1.14 11.21
N ASN A 13 -23.63 -1.09 11.38
CA ASN A 13 -22.92 -1.98 12.31
C ASN A 13 -23.39 -1.82 13.77
N TYR A 14 -23.80 -0.63 14.19
CA TYR A 14 -24.39 -0.40 15.50
C TYR A 14 -25.76 -1.08 15.61
N HIS A 15 -26.62 -0.88 14.61
CA HIS A 15 -27.98 -1.43 14.60
C HIS A 15 -28.03 -2.97 14.55
N ILE A 16 -27.04 -3.61 13.92
CA ILE A 16 -26.93 -5.08 13.87
C ILE A 16 -26.06 -5.66 15.00
N GLY A 17 -25.70 -4.86 16.02
CA GLY A 17 -24.96 -5.32 17.18
C GLY A 17 -23.47 -5.62 16.97
N LYS A 18 -22.91 -5.29 15.79
CA LYS A 18 -21.48 -5.51 15.47
C LYS A 18 -20.57 -4.38 15.95
N CYS A 19 -21.13 -3.27 16.43
CA CYS A 19 -20.39 -2.13 16.94
C CYS A 19 -21.11 -1.57 18.18
N LYS A 20 -20.35 -1.24 19.20
CA LYS A 20 -20.89 -0.67 20.45
C LYS A 20 -21.23 0.81 20.39
N GLY A 21 -20.98 1.49 19.26
CA GLY A 21 -21.39 2.90 19.06
C GLY A 21 -20.49 3.92 19.75
N ILE A 22 -19.20 3.74 19.73
CA ILE A 22 -18.20 4.69 20.29
C ILE A 22 -18.37 6.09 19.70
N CYS A 23 -18.69 6.17 18.39
CA CYS A 23 -18.89 7.44 17.67
C CYS A 23 -20.13 8.24 18.11
N ILE A 24 -21.05 7.62 18.84
CA ILE A 24 -22.26 8.25 19.41
C ILE A 24 -22.26 8.27 20.94
N ASN A 25 -21.10 8.03 21.56
CA ASN A 25 -20.90 7.94 23.00
C ASN A 25 -21.85 6.92 23.69
N ALA A 26 -22.23 5.85 23.00
CA ALA A 26 -23.05 4.78 23.57
C ALA A 26 -22.28 3.82 24.50
N VAL A 27 -20.98 4.00 24.62
CA VAL A 27 -20.08 3.22 25.48
C VAL A 27 -19.48 4.14 26.52
N ASP A 28 -19.57 3.74 27.79
CA ASP A 28 -18.89 4.46 28.88
C ASP A 28 -17.37 4.34 28.72
N LYS A 29 -16.66 5.38 29.20
CA LYS A 29 -15.20 5.43 29.10
C LYS A 29 -14.53 4.23 29.81
N THR A 30 -15.05 3.84 30.95
CA THR A 30 -14.54 2.71 31.71
C THR A 30 -14.66 1.40 30.95
N GLU A 31 -15.83 1.16 30.33
CA GLU A 31 -16.07 -0.02 29.48
C GLU A 31 -15.16 -0.02 28.24
N TYR A 32 -14.94 1.16 27.64
CA TYR A 32 -14.01 1.30 26.51
C TYR A 32 -12.57 0.98 26.90
N ASP A 33 -12.10 1.54 28.01
CA ASP A 33 -10.74 1.32 28.51
C ASP A 33 -10.51 -0.16 28.86
N GLU A 34 -11.50 -0.86 29.45
CA GLU A 34 -11.44 -2.31 29.69
C GLU A 34 -11.35 -3.12 28.39
N MET A 35 -12.07 -2.71 27.35
CA MET A 35 -11.97 -3.34 26.03
C MET A 35 -10.58 -3.17 25.43
N ILE A 36 -10.02 -1.97 25.47
CA ILE A 36 -8.66 -1.69 24.97
C ILE A 36 -7.64 -2.49 25.77
N ASP A 37 -7.74 -2.53 27.09
CA ASP A 37 -6.85 -3.33 27.95
C ASP A 37 -6.91 -4.83 27.60
N SER A 38 -8.11 -5.34 27.31
CA SER A 38 -8.29 -6.73 26.88
C SER A 38 -7.62 -7.01 25.55
N ILE A 39 -7.75 -6.10 24.58
CA ILE A 39 -7.08 -6.18 23.28
C ILE A 39 -5.56 -6.13 23.47
N LEU A 40 -5.06 -5.21 24.29
CA LEU A 40 -3.63 -5.10 24.58
C LEU A 40 -3.08 -6.35 25.27
N LYS A 41 -3.84 -6.98 26.18
CA LYS A 41 -3.46 -8.26 26.79
C LYS A 41 -3.31 -9.36 25.73
N ILE A 42 -4.24 -9.45 24.77
CA ILE A 42 -4.16 -10.41 23.65
C ILE A 42 -2.92 -10.14 22.79
N LEU A 43 -2.75 -8.91 22.34
CA LEU A 43 -1.63 -8.50 21.46
C LEU A 43 -0.26 -8.68 22.13
N ASN A 44 -0.21 -8.58 23.45
CA ASN A 44 1.01 -8.81 24.24
C ASN A 44 1.21 -10.28 24.67
N GLY A 45 0.39 -11.21 24.17
CA GLY A 45 0.50 -12.66 24.51
C GLY A 45 0.03 -13.03 25.92
N LYS A 46 -0.63 -12.14 26.67
CA LYS A 46 -1.14 -12.40 28.04
C LYS A 46 -2.52 -13.05 28.05
N ASP A 47 -2.74 -13.96 27.13
CA ASP A 47 -4.02 -14.63 26.89
C ASP A 47 -4.40 -15.64 27.98
N ALA A 48 -3.45 -16.30 28.62
CA ALA A 48 -3.74 -17.21 29.73
C ALA A 48 -4.43 -16.50 30.89
N LYS A 49 -4.00 -15.27 31.22
CA LYS A 49 -4.62 -14.45 32.25
C LYS A 49 -6.02 -14.01 31.86
N LEU A 50 -6.20 -13.56 30.63
CA LEU A 50 -7.49 -13.15 30.10
C LEU A 50 -8.49 -14.30 30.03
N LEU A 51 -8.05 -15.51 29.61
CA LEU A 51 -8.88 -16.71 29.64
C LEU A 51 -9.35 -17.09 31.08
N LYS A 52 -8.48 -16.92 32.08
CA LYS A 52 -8.84 -17.13 33.47
C LYS A 52 -9.90 -16.11 33.91
N GLU A 53 -9.69 -14.83 33.64
CA GLU A 53 -10.64 -13.76 33.96
C GLU A 53 -12.02 -13.99 33.29
N LEU A 54 -12.04 -14.41 32.00
CA LEU A 54 -13.28 -14.73 31.29
C LEU A 54 -14.01 -15.94 31.88
N LYS A 55 -13.27 -16.97 32.29
CA LYS A 55 -13.87 -18.14 33.01
C LYS A 55 -14.47 -17.75 34.33
N GLU A 56 -13.79 -16.93 35.15
CA GLU A 56 -14.30 -16.43 36.43
C GLU A 56 -15.57 -15.58 36.21
N LYS A 57 -15.61 -14.71 35.21
CA LYS A 57 -16.81 -13.93 34.84
C LYS A 57 -17.96 -14.85 34.41
N MET A 58 -17.68 -15.87 33.60
CA MET A 58 -18.68 -16.86 33.16
C MET A 58 -19.31 -17.61 34.35
N MET A 59 -18.47 -18.07 35.30
CA MET A 59 -18.94 -18.77 36.47
C MET A 59 -19.77 -17.85 37.37
N SER A 60 -19.29 -16.63 37.63
CA SER A 60 -20.03 -15.65 38.44
C SER A 60 -21.39 -15.29 37.82
N ALA A 61 -21.52 -15.15 36.50
CA ALA A 61 -22.79 -14.93 35.82
C ALA A 61 -23.71 -16.15 35.93
N SER A 62 -23.15 -17.36 35.82
CA SER A 62 -23.91 -18.62 36.03
C SER A 62 -24.45 -18.75 37.44
N ASP A 63 -23.65 -18.44 38.45
CA ASP A 63 -24.06 -18.49 39.87
C ASP A 63 -25.18 -17.49 40.19
N LYS A 64 -25.21 -16.37 39.49
CA LYS A 64 -26.29 -15.38 39.56
C LYS A 64 -27.51 -15.71 38.71
N MET A 65 -27.51 -16.85 38.01
CA MET A 65 -28.55 -17.28 37.07
C MET A 65 -28.69 -16.35 35.82
N GLU A 66 -27.66 -15.55 35.52
CA GLU A 66 -27.58 -14.67 34.34
C GLU A 66 -27.08 -15.50 33.12
N TYR A 67 -27.89 -16.46 32.66
CA TYR A 67 -27.45 -17.46 31.69
C TYR A 67 -27.10 -16.89 30.32
N GLU A 68 -27.71 -15.81 29.89
CA GLU A 68 -27.37 -15.14 28.62
C GLU A 68 -25.97 -14.49 28.68
N GLU A 69 -25.63 -13.88 29.83
CA GLU A 69 -24.29 -13.33 30.06
C GLU A 69 -23.24 -14.44 30.14
N ALA A 70 -23.54 -15.53 30.87
CA ALA A 70 -22.66 -16.69 30.94
C ALA A 70 -22.41 -17.29 29.54
N ALA A 71 -23.43 -17.36 28.69
CA ALA A 71 -23.29 -17.84 27.31
C ALA A 71 -22.39 -16.95 26.48
N LYS A 72 -22.47 -15.63 26.59
CA LYS A 72 -21.56 -14.70 25.92
C LYS A 72 -20.11 -14.94 26.30
N TYR A 73 -19.82 -15.10 27.61
CA TYR A 73 -18.44 -15.38 28.05
C TYR A 73 -17.95 -16.74 27.58
N ARG A 74 -18.81 -17.77 27.53
CA ARG A 74 -18.49 -19.06 26.90
C ARG A 74 -18.10 -18.91 25.45
N ASP A 75 -18.88 -18.15 24.69
CA ASP A 75 -18.65 -17.95 23.27
C ASP A 75 -17.36 -17.15 23.02
N TYR A 76 -17.04 -16.17 23.87
CA TYR A 76 -15.74 -15.49 23.85
C TYR A 76 -14.58 -16.45 24.12
N ILE A 77 -14.71 -17.33 25.13
CA ILE A 77 -13.69 -18.33 25.43
C ILE A 77 -13.49 -19.30 24.27
N ASN A 78 -14.55 -19.72 23.59
CA ASN A 78 -14.48 -20.63 22.47
C ASN A 78 -13.84 -19.95 21.23
N ALA A 79 -14.23 -18.72 20.92
CA ALA A 79 -13.62 -17.92 19.86
C ALA A 79 -12.12 -17.71 20.13
N PHE A 80 -11.76 -17.45 21.38
CA PHE A 80 -10.38 -17.25 21.80
C PHE A 80 -9.54 -18.53 21.65
N LYS A 81 -10.11 -19.69 22.01
CA LYS A 81 -9.44 -20.98 21.81
C LYS A 81 -9.24 -21.30 20.31
N ALA A 82 -10.25 -21.04 19.48
CA ALA A 82 -10.16 -21.24 18.03
C ALA A 82 -9.06 -20.38 17.40
N LEU A 83 -8.87 -19.14 17.86
CA LEU A 83 -7.75 -18.30 17.45
C LEU A 83 -6.39 -18.87 17.90
N GLY A 84 -6.33 -19.46 19.10
CA GLY A 84 -5.11 -20.04 19.68
C GLY A 84 -4.73 -21.41 19.10
N GLU A 85 -5.65 -22.18 18.54
CA GLU A 85 -5.37 -23.49 17.94
C GLU A 85 -4.62 -23.38 16.60
N THR A 86 -4.70 -22.23 15.91
CA THR A 86 -4.00 -21.97 14.65
C THR A 86 -2.51 -21.61 14.86
N GLN A 87 -2.06 -21.37 16.09
CA GLN A 87 -0.69 -20.94 16.41
C GLN A 87 -0.04 -21.80 17.49
N ARG A 88 0.24 -23.06 17.17
CA ARG A 88 0.96 -23.96 18.10
C ARG A 88 2.48 -23.85 18.00
N ALA A 89 3.04 -22.70 18.40
CA ALA A 89 4.38 -22.66 18.93
C ALA A 89 4.28 -22.17 20.37
N THR A 90 3.93 -23.04 21.30
CA THR A 90 3.88 -22.70 22.72
C THR A 90 5.17 -23.16 23.37
N MET A 91 5.99 -22.22 23.83
CA MET A 91 7.13 -22.54 24.72
C MET A 91 6.67 -22.62 26.17
N ALA A 92 7.30 -23.51 26.93
CA ALA A 92 7.07 -23.60 28.38
C ALA A 92 7.64 -22.39 29.16
N THR A 93 8.31 -21.44 28.51
CA THR A 93 9.02 -20.32 29.16
C THR A 93 8.45 -18.98 28.77
N ASP A 94 8.23 -18.13 29.79
CA ASP A 94 7.85 -16.71 29.68
C ASP A 94 9.03 -15.86 29.18
N ARG A 95 9.39 -16.01 27.88
CA ARG A 95 10.50 -15.29 27.28
C ARG A 95 10.05 -14.44 26.11
N ASP A 96 10.57 -13.21 26.06
CA ASP A 96 10.43 -12.30 24.93
C ASP A 96 11.54 -12.61 23.92
N ILE A 97 11.16 -13.14 22.75
CA ILE A 97 12.09 -13.58 21.70
C ILE A 97 11.68 -12.91 20.38
N ASP A 98 12.66 -12.43 19.64
CA ASP A 98 12.48 -12.08 18.22
C ASP A 98 13.29 -13.05 17.36
N VAL A 99 12.71 -13.55 16.27
CA VAL A 99 13.41 -14.34 15.26
C VAL A 99 13.58 -13.47 14.04
N LEU A 100 14.82 -13.33 13.54
CA LEU A 100 15.13 -12.56 12.34
C LEU A 100 15.59 -13.50 11.26
N LEU A 101 14.91 -13.47 10.10
CA LEU A 101 15.23 -14.26 8.94
C LEU A 101 15.54 -13.37 7.75
N PRO A 102 16.79 -13.35 7.26
CA PRO A 102 17.13 -12.69 6.01
C PRO A 102 16.61 -13.51 4.83
N LEU A 103 15.82 -12.89 3.97
CA LEU A 103 15.18 -13.49 2.82
C LEU A 103 15.47 -12.66 1.58
N ILE A 104 15.51 -13.30 0.43
CA ILE A 104 15.60 -12.65 -0.87
C ILE A 104 14.36 -13.07 -1.66
N ALA A 105 13.57 -12.10 -2.08
CA ALA A 105 12.40 -12.30 -2.93
C ALA A 105 12.49 -11.32 -4.09
N GLN A 106 12.53 -11.82 -5.34
CA GLN A 106 12.51 -11.01 -6.57
C GLN A 106 13.47 -9.81 -6.56
N ASN A 107 14.73 -10.03 -6.29
CA ASN A 107 15.78 -9.00 -6.17
C ASN A 107 15.57 -7.99 -5.02
N SER A 108 14.64 -8.23 -4.11
CA SER A 108 14.47 -7.42 -2.91
C SER A 108 15.03 -8.17 -1.71
N GLU A 109 15.90 -7.50 -0.97
CA GLU A 109 16.38 -7.97 0.33
C GLU A 109 15.35 -7.63 1.40
N ILE A 110 14.91 -8.60 2.17
CA ILE A 110 13.92 -8.44 3.23
C ILE A 110 14.35 -9.14 4.51
N ILE A 111 13.99 -8.58 5.65
CA ILE A 111 14.06 -9.23 6.95
C ILE A 111 12.65 -9.59 7.41
N ALA A 112 12.39 -10.88 7.61
CA ALA A 112 11.18 -11.34 8.27
C ALA A 112 11.44 -11.41 9.78
N GLN A 113 10.78 -10.52 10.53
CA GLN A 113 10.84 -10.49 11.99
C GLN A 113 9.62 -11.21 12.57
N TYR A 114 9.86 -12.24 13.38
CA TYR A 114 8.83 -12.95 14.13
C TYR A 114 8.93 -12.62 15.61
N LYS A 115 7.84 -12.16 16.19
CA LYS A 115 7.78 -11.75 17.62
C LYS A 115 7.13 -12.87 18.44
N VAL A 116 7.89 -13.42 19.36
CA VAL A 116 7.41 -14.41 20.34
C VAL A 116 7.35 -13.74 21.71
N ARG A 117 6.18 -13.77 22.34
CA ARG A 117 5.95 -13.22 23.68
C ARG A 117 5.20 -14.25 24.51
N GLU A 118 5.61 -14.39 25.76
CA GLU A 118 5.07 -15.43 26.68
C GLU A 118 5.02 -16.83 26.03
N GLY A 119 6.06 -17.15 25.24
CA GLY A 119 6.17 -18.43 24.56
C GLY A 119 5.27 -18.63 23.33
N LYS A 120 4.56 -17.60 22.88
CA LYS A 120 3.70 -17.65 21.69
C LYS A 120 4.16 -16.72 20.59
N LEU A 121 4.07 -17.19 19.36
CA LEU A 121 4.29 -16.37 18.19
C LEU A 121 3.10 -15.41 18.04
N ILE A 122 3.32 -14.11 18.33
CA ILE A 122 2.24 -13.10 18.33
C ILE A 122 2.15 -12.32 17.01
N GLY A 123 3.18 -12.37 16.17
CA GLY A 123 3.15 -11.66 14.91
C GLY A 123 4.40 -11.82 14.06
N ARG A 124 4.24 -11.42 12.80
CA ARG A 124 5.31 -11.32 11.82
C ARG A 124 5.28 -9.95 11.19
N GLU A 125 6.45 -9.33 11.05
CA GLU A 125 6.67 -8.09 10.32
C GLU A 125 7.67 -8.33 9.20
N ILE A 126 7.43 -7.72 8.04
CA ILE A 126 8.33 -7.79 6.88
C ILE A 126 8.95 -6.43 6.69
N HIS A 127 10.26 -6.36 6.76
CA HIS A 127 11.04 -5.15 6.58
C HIS A 127 11.80 -5.25 5.26
N TYR A 128 11.54 -4.29 4.36
CA TYR A 128 12.30 -4.15 3.12
C TYR A 128 13.57 -3.37 3.43
N MET A 129 14.71 -3.96 3.09
CA MET A 129 15.99 -3.25 3.13
C MET A 129 16.05 -2.35 1.90
N ASN A 130 16.44 -1.08 2.07
CA ASN A 130 16.34 -0.08 1.01
C ASN A 130 17.12 -0.48 -0.25
N GLU A 131 16.49 -0.26 -1.41
CA GLU A 131 17.02 -0.45 -2.77
C GLU A 131 18.11 0.60 -3.15
N HIS A 132 18.81 1.20 -2.21
CA HIS A 132 19.87 2.15 -2.54
C HIS A 132 21.20 1.43 -2.66
N ASP A 133 21.58 1.30 -3.91
CA ASP A 133 22.78 0.77 -4.54
C ASP A 133 22.68 -0.67 -5.04
N SER A 134 22.76 -0.72 -6.34
CA SER A 134 22.63 -1.84 -7.26
C SER A 134 23.67 -2.96 -7.17
N ASP A 135 24.32 -3.11 -6.05
CA ASP A 135 25.17 -4.27 -5.78
C ASP A 135 24.55 -5.11 -4.66
N LEU A 136 23.80 -6.16 -5.05
CA LEU A 136 23.40 -7.30 -4.22
C LEU A 136 24.65 -8.04 -3.67
N SER A 137 25.56 -7.32 -3.02
CA SER A 137 26.82 -7.84 -2.51
C SER A 137 26.85 -7.93 -0.99
N SER A 138 25.80 -7.49 -0.28
CA SER A 138 25.75 -7.68 1.16
C SER A 138 25.47 -9.15 1.46
N THR A 139 26.32 -9.74 2.28
CA THR A 139 26.09 -11.10 2.79
C THR A 139 24.82 -11.07 3.67
N ARG A 140 24.14 -12.21 3.81
CA ARG A 140 22.98 -12.32 4.71
C ARG A 140 23.31 -11.84 6.12
N ASN A 141 24.53 -12.02 6.56
CA ASN A 141 25.04 -11.62 7.86
C ASN A 141 25.14 -10.09 8.00
N GLU A 142 25.64 -9.42 6.97
CA GLU A 142 25.71 -7.94 6.92
C GLU A 142 24.31 -7.33 6.94
N MET A 143 23.38 -7.91 6.18
CA MET A 143 21.98 -7.46 6.15
C MET A 143 21.32 -7.57 7.54
N VAL A 144 21.50 -8.71 8.24
CA VAL A 144 20.95 -8.88 9.60
C VAL A 144 21.61 -7.91 10.59
N SER A 145 22.94 -7.75 10.50
CA SER A 145 23.69 -6.83 11.37
C SER A 145 23.24 -5.38 11.19
N ALA A 146 23.08 -4.93 9.93
CA ALA A 146 22.59 -3.61 9.60
C ALA A 146 21.15 -3.39 10.12
N PHE A 147 20.26 -4.36 9.91
CA PHE A 147 18.90 -4.31 10.42
C PHE A 147 18.85 -4.20 11.94
N ILE A 148 19.61 -5.00 12.66
CA ILE A 148 19.64 -4.96 14.13
C ILE A 148 20.12 -3.57 14.60
N LYS A 149 21.19 -3.05 14.03
CA LYS A 149 21.73 -1.73 14.36
C LYS A 149 20.70 -0.62 14.12
N GLN A 150 19.97 -0.67 13.03
CA GLN A 150 18.99 0.37 12.67
C GLN A 150 17.68 0.25 13.45
N TYR A 151 17.10 -0.95 13.50
CA TYR A 151 15.76 -1.17 14.06
C TYR A 151 15.72 -1.08 15.58
N TYR A 152 16.68 -1.72 16.27
CA TYR A 152 16.64 -1.82 17.72
C TYR A 152 17.25 -0.62 18.43
N THR A 153 18.16 0.15 17.83
CA THR A 153 18.73 1.35 18.44
C THR A 153 17.66 2.42 18.72
N GLY A 154 16.61 2.51 17.88
CA GLY A 154 15.48 3.42 18.09
C GLY A 154 14.31 2.82 18.87
N SER A 155 14.39 1.55 19.27
CA SER A 155 13.28 0.84 19.91
C SER A 155 13.21 1.10 21.40
N THR A 156 12.02 1.39 21.91
CA THR A 156 11.78 1.64 23.35
C THR A 156 11.68 0.35 24.18
N LYS A 157 11.59 -0.81 23.55
CA LYS A 157 11.53 -2.12 24.19
C LYS A 157 12.24 -3.14 23.32
N LEU A 158 13.33 -3.72 23.82
CA LEU A 158 14.09 -4.76 23.14
C LEU A 158 13.66 -6.14 23.65
N PRO A 159 13.74 -7.19 22.79
CA PRO A 159 13.52 -8.57 23.23
C PRO A 159 14.66 -9.04 24.13
N LYS A 160 14.41 -10.03 24.97
CA LYS A 160 15.46 -10.65 25.79
C LYS A 160 16.41 -11.50 24.94
N GLU A 161 15.90 -12.08 23.86
CA GLU A 161 16.68 -12.95 22.98
C GLU A 161 16.33 -12.66 21.51
N ILE A 162 17.34 -12.65 20.64
CA ILE A 162 17.21 -12.62 19.18
C ILE A 162 17.72 -13.94 18.64
N LEU A 163 16.86 -14.68 17.94
CA LEU A 163 17.25 -15.93 17.29
C LEU A 163 17.61 -15.69 15.83
N LEU A 164 18.74 -16.24 15.42
CA LEU A 164 19.26 -16.19 14.05
C LEU A 164 19.50 -17.59 13.52
N THR A 165 19.61 -17.72 12.18
CA THR A 165 19.99 -18.96 11.51
C THR A 165 21.48 -19.23 11.57
N GLU A 166 22.30 -18.19 11.61
CA GLU A 166 23.75 -18.21 11.65
C GLU A 166 24.29 -17.03 12.46
N HIS A 167 25.54 -17.08 12.89
CA HIS A 167 26.19 -15.99 13.60
C HIS A 167 26.45 -14.82 12.65
N ILE A 168 26.34 -13.60 13.13
CA ILE A 168 26.63 -12.39 12.39
C ILE A 168 28.06 -11.92 12.65
N ASP A 169 28.62 -11.18 11.72
CA ASP A 169 29.91 -10.52 11.90
C ASP A 169 29.78 -9.45 12.98
N GLU A 170 30.86 -9.21 13.73
CA GLU A 170 30.89 -8.25 14.82
C GLU A 170 29.78 -8.43 15.90
N GLU A 171 29.35 -9.67 16.14
CA GLU A 171 28.25 -10.00 17.06
C GLU A 171 28.43 -9.38 18.45
N GLU A 172 29.66 -9.35 18.99
CA GLU A 172 29.94 -8.75 20.29
C GLU A 172 29.70 -7.25 20.31
N LEU A 173 30.03 -6.53 19.22
CA LEU A 173 29.76 -5.10 19.09
C LEU A 173 28.26 -4.83 19.00
N VAL A 174 27.53 -5.65 18.26
CA VAL A 174 26.07 -5.53 18.14
C VAL A 174 25.38 -5.81 19.48
N ILE A 175 25.82 -6.81 20.23
CA ILE A 175 25.30 -7.11 21.59
C ILE A 175 25.60 -5.93 22.53
N GLY A 176 26.81 -5.35 22.45
CA GLY A 176 27.17 -4.16 23.22
C GLY A 176 26.24 -2.98 22.96
N LEU A 177 25.95 -2.72 21.69
CA LEU A 177 25.02 -1.66 21.27
C LEU A 177 23.60 -1.90 21.82
N LEU A 178 23.08 -3.13 21.71
CA LEU A 178 21.75 -3.49 22.23
C LEU A 178 21.67 -3.31 23.74
N ASN A 179 22.70 -3.69 24.47
CA ASN A 179 22.73 -3.58 25.93
C ASN A 179 22.82 -2.10 26.37
N ASN A 180 23.58 -1.26 25.67
CA ASN A 180 23.61 0.18 25.93
C ASN A 180 22.21 0.81 25.72
N THR A 181 21.53 0.43 24.64
CA THR A 181 20.15 0.89 24.37
C THR A 181 19.17 0.43 25.47
N ASN A 182 19.31 -0.80 25.97
CA ASN A 182 18.53 -1.28 27.11
C ASN A 182 18.79 -0.48 28.40
N GLU A 183 20.04 -0.12 28.67
CA GLU A 183 20.40 0.71 29.84
C GLU A 183 19.78 2.11 29.75
N GLU A 184 19.82 2.74 28.58
CA GLU A 184 19.21 4.05 28.34
C GLU A 184 17.69 3.99 28.54
N ASN A 185 17.04 2.97 27.96
CA ASN A 185 15.61 2.74 28.11
C ASN A 185 15.18 2.46 29.57
N ALA A 186 15.96 1.66 30.30
CA ALA A 186 15.70 1.36 31.72
C ALA A 186 15.80 2.60 32.60
N LYS A 187 16.83 3.45 32.36
CA LYS A 187 17.00 4.75 33.06
C LYS A 187 15.82 5.69 32.78
N ALA A 188 15.35 5.74 31.54
CA ALA A 188 14.26 6.64 31.11
C ALA A 188 12.89 6.23 31.70
N LYS A 189 12.64 4.92 31.95
CA LYS A 189 11.32 4.39 32.34
C LYS A 189 11.26 3.84 33.75
N SER A 190 12.35 3.83 34.52
CA SER A 190 12.47 3.13 35.82
C SER A 190 12.05 1.65 35.73
N ASP A 191 12.35 1.01 34.62
CA ASP A 191 12.02 -0.40 34.36
C ASP A 191 13.21 -1.32 34.70
N THR A 192 12.94 -2.62 34.80
CA THR A 192 14.00 -3.60 35.10
C THR A 192 14.92 -3.77 33.90
N MET A 193 16.20 -3.51 34.07
CA MET A 193 17.25 -3.71 33.08
C MET A 193 17.36 -5.19 32.72
N HIS A 194 17.41 -5.50 31.42
CA HIS A 194 17.73 -6.83 30.92
C HIS A 194 18.77 -6.76 29.81
N HIS A 195 19.53 -7.83 29.65
CA HIS A 195 20.51 -7.96 28.57
C HIS A 195 19.90 -8.75 27.41
N THR A 196 19.97 -8.16 26.20
CA THR A 196 19.59 -8.86 24.98
C THR A 196 20.69 -9.80 24.53
N LYS A 197 20.34 -11.04 24.20
CA LYS A 197 21.27 -12.07 23.71
C LYS A 197 20.95 -12.45 22.27
N ILE A 198 21.97 -12.61 21.45
CA ILE A 198 21.87 -13.21 20.12
C ILE A 198 22.14 -14.71 20.26
N ILE A 199 21.32 -15.55 19.65
CA ILE A 199 21.39 -17.01 19.80
C ILE A 199 21.15 -17.68 18.45
N VAL A 200 22.03 -18.62 18.10
CA VAL A 200 21.84 -19.54 16.97
C VAL A 200 21.47 -20.93 17.53
N PRO A 201 20.17 -21.24 17.62
CA PRO A 201 19.74 -22.46 18.30
C PRO A 201 19.98 -23.69 17.43
N LYS A 202 20.63 -24.71 17.99
CA LYS A 202 20.91 -25.98 17.31
C LYS A 202 19.93 -27.10 17.67
N ARG A 203 19.27 -27.03 18.84
CA ARG A 203 18.31 -28.03 19.37
C ARG A 203 17.36 -27.43 20.41
N GLY A 204 16.28 -28.15 20.72
CA GLY A 204 15.32 -27.77 21.74
C GLY A 204 14.25 -26.79 21.25
N GLU A 205 13.49 -26.22 22.18
CA GLU A 205 12.32 -25.37 21.90
C GLU A 205 12.63 -24.16 21.01
N LYS A 206 13.79 -23.50 21.25
CA LYS A 206 14.19 -22.34 20.42
C LYS A 206 14.44 -22.72 18.97
N LYS A 207 15.02 -23.93 18.76
CA LYS A 207 15.20 -24.46 17.40
C LYS A 207 13.86 -24.75 16.75
N ALA A 208 12.90 -25.31 17.47
CA ALA A 208 11.57 -25.56 16.95
C ALA A 208 10.86 -24.27 16.52
N ILE A 209 11.02 -23.17 17.29
CA ILE A 209 10.49 -21.84 16.89
C ILE A 209 11.19 -21.30 15.66
N LEU A 210 12.52 -21.41 15.59
CA LEU A 210 13.28 -21.00 14.41
C LEU A 210 12.82 -21.77 13.17
N ASP A 211 12.64 -23.10 13.30
CA ASP A 211 12.17 -23.94 12.19
C ASP A 211 10.75 -23.59 11.75
N LEU A 212 9.87 -23.27 12.69
CA LEU A 212 8.53 -22.80 12.38
C LEU A 212 8.57 -21.47 11.63
N ALA A 213 9.40 -20.52 12.08
CA ALA A 213 9.59 -19.24 11.40
C ALA A 213 10.17 -19.42 9.99
N ILE A 214 11.12 -20.34 9.82
CA ILE A 214 11.68 -20.69 8.50
C ILE A 214 10.58 -21.24 7.58
N ASN A 215 9.79 -22.20 8.05
CA ASN A 215 8.71 -22.78 7.26
C ASN A 215 7.65 -21.75 6.87
N ASP A 216 7.28 -20.83 7.79
CA ASP A 216 6.36 -19.75 7.47
C ASP A 216 6.98 -18.74 6.48
N SER A 217 8.29 -18.48 6.59
CA SER A 217 9.00 -17.58 5.67
C SER A 217 9.00 -18.06 4.23
N LEU A 218 8.99 -19.37 3.99
CA LEU A 218 8.85 -19.94 2.64
C LEU A 218 7.48 -19.59 2.03
N GLN A 219 6.42 -19.57 2.83
CA GLN A 219 5.09 -19.12 2.38
C GLN A 219 5.07 -17.61 2.08
N VAL A 220 5.84 -16.83 2.86
CA VAL A 220 6.00 -15.38 2.61
C VAL A 220 6.63 -15.15 1.25
N ILE A 221 7.79 -15.81 0.99
CA ILE A 221 8.51 -15.68 -0.29
C ILE A 221 7.57 -16.05 -1.43
N LYS A 222 6.92 -17.21 -1.36
CA LYS A 222 5.97 -17.65 -2.37
C LYS A 222 4.85 -16.61 -2.61
N GLY A 223 4.30 -16.05 -1.54
CA GLY A 223 3.25 -15.03 -1.66
C GLY A 223 3.73 -13.70 -2.26
N LEU A 224 5.00 -13.33 -2.02
CA LEU A 224 5.63 -12.16 -2.64
C LEU A 224 5.89 -12.41 -4.13
N ASP A 225 6.43 -13.58 -4.49
CA ASP A 225 6.69 -13.96 -5.87
C ASP A 225 5.40 -14.01 -6.70
N GLU A 226 4.33 -14.65 -6.18
CA GLU A 226 3.02 -14.67 -6.84
C GLU A 226 2.39 -13.26 -7.01
N ARG A 227 2.65 -12.34 -6.09
CA ARG A 227 2.18 -10.94 -6.23
C ARG A 227 2.92 -10.21 -7.33
N ALA A 228 4.23 -10.36 -7.34
CA ALA A 228 5.04 -9.67 -8.31
C ALA A 228 4.85 -10.25 -9.74
N GLU A 229 4.66 -11.58 -9.88
CA GLU A 229 4.25 -12.17 -11.16
C GLU A 229 2.92 -11.58 -11.65
N ARG A 230 1.92 -11.48 -10.76
CA ARG A 230 0.62 -10.85 -11.10
C ARG A 230 0.76 -9.37 -11.45
N ASP A 231 1.67 -8.65 -10.79
CA ASP A 231 1.89 -7.23 -11.07
C ASP A 231 2.69 -7.05 -12.37
N ALA A 232 3.63 -7.96 -12.68
CA ALA A 232 4.32 -8.01 -13.97
C ALA A 232 3.33 -8.31 -15.11
N GLU A 233 2.48 -9.34 -14.97
CA GLU A 233 1.45 -9.65 -15.97
C GLU A 233 0.49 -8.47 -16.22
N LYS A 234 0.12 -7.73 -15.18
CA LYS A 234 -0.73 -6.53 -15.33
C LYS A 234 0.01 -5.42 -16.07
N LYS A 235 1.29 -5.28 -15.82
CA LYS A 235 2.17 -4.30 -16.46
C LYS A 235 2.30 -4.61 -17.95
N ASP A 236 2.55 -5.88 -18.30
CA ASP A 236 2.65 -6.34 -19.67
C ASP A 236 1.33 -6.16 -20.42
N LYS A 237 0.20 -6.59 -19.85
CA LYS A 237 -1.13 -6.38 -20.43
C LYS A 237 -1.42 -4.90 -20.69
N LEU A 238 -1.04 -4.02 -19.77
CA LEU A 238 -1.20 -2.57 -19.94
C LEU A 238 -0.33 -2.05 -21.07
N ARG A 239 0.93 -2.48 -21.14
CA ARG A 239 1.87 -2.11 -22.21
C ARG A 239 1.33 -2.53 -23.58
N ASP A 240 0.86 -3.76 -23.71
CA ASP A 240 0.25 -4.29 -24.92
C ASP A 240 -0.96 -3.49 -25.37
N GLU A 241 -1.83 -3.14 -24.42
CA GLU A 241 -3.02 -2.38 -24.70
C GLU A 241 -2.69 -0.96 -25.17
N ILE A 242 -1.79 -0.26 -24.47
CA ILE A 242 -1.33 1.07 -24.88
C ILE A 242 -0.66 0.99 -26.26
N THR A 243 0.16 -0.03 -26.51
CA THR A 243 0.78 -0.27 -27.82
C THR A 243 -0.27 -0.41 -28.93
N ARG A 244 -1.34 -1.16 -28.70
CA ARG A 244 -2.45 -1.31 -29.68
C ARG A 244 -3.13 0.03 -29.94
N LEU A 245 -3.39 0.81 -28.89
CA LEU A 245 -4.01 2.14 -29.03
C LEU A 245 -3.12 3.10 -29.84
N ILE A 246 -1.83 3.14 -29.50
CA ILE A 246 -0.84 3.98 -30.22
C ILE A 246 -0.79 3.58 -31.69
N LYS A 247 -0.63 2.28 -32.01
CA LYS A 247 -0.58 1.79 -33.38
C LYS A 247 -1.85 2.12 -34.16
N LYS A 248 -3.03 1.89 -33.55
CA LYS A 248 -4.31 2.16 -34.21
C LYS A 248 -4.52 3.67 -34.46
N ALA A 249 -4.25 4.50 -33.43
CA ALA A 249 -4.39 5.94 -33.58
C ALA A 249 -3.41 6.50 -34.63
N ALA A 250 -2.15 6.09 -34.61
CA ALA A 250 -1.14 6.51 -35.58
C ALA A 250 -1.48 6.07 -37.01
N GLN A 251 -2.03 4.86 -37.18
CA GLN A 251 -2.48 4.39 -38.52
C GLN A 251 -3.60 5.27 -39.07
N ILE A 252 -4.56 5.66 -38.20
CA ILE A 252 -5.68 6.54 -38.58
C ILE A 252 -5.15 7.96 -38.95
N GLU A 253 -4.19 8.45 -38.18
CA GLU A 253 -3.59 9.78 -38.36
C GLU A 253 -2.55 9.83 -39.50
N GLY A 254 -2.16 8.69 -40.05
CA GLY A 254 -1.11 8.60 -41.08
C GLY A 254 0.27 8.97 -40.52
N SER A 255 0.51 8.76 -39.23
CA SER A 255 1.74 9.11 -38.51
C SER A 255 2.57 7.87 -38.17
N ILE A 256 3.86 8.07 -37.90
CA ILE A 256 4.75 6.99 -37.42
C ILE A 256 4.93 7.19 -35.90
N PRO A 257 4.33 6.32 -35.08
CA PRO A 257 4.45 6.44 -33.64
C PRO A 257 5.80 5.91 -33.15
N TYR A 258 6.23 6.38 -32.00
CA TYR A 258 7.25 5.69 -31.26
C TYR A 258 6.64 4.45 -30.58
N ILE A 259 7.25 3.28 -30.78
CA ILE A 259 6.85 2.03 -30.14
C ILE A 259 8.00 1.55 -29.28
N ILE A 260 7.70 1.20 -28.04
CA ILE A 260 8.65 0.58 -27.12
C ILE A 260 8.86 -0.86 -27.61
N GLU A 261 10.12 -1.22 -27.86
CA GLU A 261 10.49 -2.56 -28.31
C GLU A 261 10.51 -3.56 -27.15
N ASP A 262 10.36 -4.85 -27.46
CA ASP A 262 10.48 -5.91 -26.45
C ASP A 262 11.89 -5.90 -25.84
N GLY A 263 11.95 -5.89 -24.50
CA GLY A 263 13.21 -5.81 -23.76
C GLY A 263 13.65 -4.39 -23.38
N ASP A 264 12.93 -3.36 -23.79
CA ASP A 264 13.10 -2.00 -23.26
C ASP A 264 12.34 -1.84 -21.94
N ASP A 265 13.04 -1.45 -20.88
CA ASP A 265 12.45 -1.24 -19.54
C ASP A 265 11.63 0.05 -19.43
N ARG A 266 11.66 0.88 -20.46
CA ARG A 266 10.89 2.14 -20.52
C ARG A 266 9.40 1.85 -20.52
N GLU A 267 8.64 2.58 -19.73
CA GLU A 267 7.19 2.58 -19.75
C GLU A 267 6.63 3.70 -20.62
N TYR A 268 5.46 3.46 -21.25
CA TYR A 268 4.76 4.51 -21.98
C TYR A 268 4.34 5.64 -21.04
N ARG A 269 4.64 6.88 -21.44
CA ARG A 269 4.15 8.08 -20.78
C ARG A 269 2.79 8.47 -21.37
N VAL A 270 1.79 8.40 -20.55
CA VAL A 270 0.41 8.75 -20.90
C VAL A 270 0.04 10.05 -20.21
N GLU A 271 -0.43 11.03 -20.98
CA GLU A 271 -0.98 12.26 -20.42
C GLU A 271 -2.48 12.30 -20.67
N ALA A 272 -3.27 12.56 -19.63
CA ALA A 272 -4.72 12.70 -19.77
C ALA A 272 -5.19 14.09 -19.33
N TYR A 273 -6.19 14.61 -20.07
CA TYR A 273 -6.65 15.98 -19.95
C TYR A 273 -8.17 16.07 -19.77
N ASP A 274 -8.56 16.94 -18.85
CA ASP A 274 -9.96 17.31 -18.58
C ASP A 274 -10.08 18.84 -18.50
N ILE A 275 -11.18 19.38 -19.01
CA ILE A 275 -11.53 20.78 -18.86
C ILE A 275 -12.70 20.90 -17.90
N SER A 276 -12.51 21.65 -16.83
CA SER A 276 -13.53 21.87 -15.79
C SER A 276 -13.87 23.34 -15.68
N ASN A 277 -15.17 23.67 -15.80
CA ASN A 277 -15.71 24.98 -15.56
C ASN A 277 -16.19 25.13 -14.10
N MET A 278 -15.52 25.94 -13.30
CA MET A 278 -15.95 26.23 -11.94
C MET A 278 -16.96 27.40 -11.93
N ASN A 279 -18.25 27.07 -12.08
CA ASN A 279 -19.38 28.00 -11.90
C ASN A 279 -19.26 29.35 -12.63
N GLY A 280 -18.70 29.39 -13.83
CA GLY A 280 -18.67 30.58 -14.68
C GLY A 280 -17.61 31.63 -14.33
N LEU A 281 -16.66 31.34 -13.42
CA LEU A 281 -15.66 32.30 -13.00
C LEU A 281 -14.25 32.01 -13.51
N ASP A 282 -13.85 30.75 -13.66
CA ASP A 282 -12.53 30.36 -14.17
C ASP A 282 -12.59 28.96 -14.82
N THR A 283 -12.25 28.87 -16.08
CA THR A 283 -12.05 27.59 -16.77
C THR A 283 -10.63 27.09 -16.52
N VAL A 284 -10.50 25.86 -16.05
CA VAL A 284 -9.22 25.24 -15.71
C VAL A 284 -9.07 23.90 -16.44
N GLY A 285 -7.93 23.74 -17.14
CA GLY A 285 -7.52 22.46 -17.67
C GLY A 285 -6.65 21.70 -16.69
N ALA A 286 -6.97 20.44 -16.44
CA ALA A 286 -6.18 19.53 -15.62
C ALA A 286 -5.39 18.57 -16.50
N MET A 287 -4.13 18.32 -16.14
CA MET A 287 -3.26 17.32 -16.75
C MET A 287 -2.81 16.33 -15.69
N VAL A 288 -3.05 15.06 -15.92
CA VAL A 288 -2.48 13.96 -15.12
C VAL A 288 -1.54 13.14 -15.99
N VAL A 289 -0.53 12.57 -15.34
CA VAL A 289 0.55 11.86 -16.02
C VAL A 289 0.74 10.49 -15.40
N TYR A 290 0.89 9.50 -16.27
CA TYR A 290 1.24 8.13 -15.89
C TYR A 290 2.44 7.64 -16.70
N GLU A 291 3.30 6.87 -16.06
CA GLU A 291 4.31 6.04 -16.72
C GLU A 291 3.97 4.58 -16.41
N GLY A 292 3.59 3.84 -17.44
CA GLY A 292 2.98 2.53 -17.29
C GLY A 292 1.80 2.56 -16.31
N ALA A 293 1.91 1.80 -15.23
CA ALA A 293 0.89 1.72 -14.19
C ALA A 293 1.02 2.78 -13.08
N LYS A 294 2.10 3.56 -13.03
CA LYS A 294 2.41 4.48 -11.92
C LYS A 294 1.99 5.93 -12.22
N PRO A 295 1.26 6.61 -11.33
CA PRO A 295 0.98 8.04 -11.47
C PRO A 295 2.23 8.86 -11.14
N ILE A 296 2.62 9.77 -12.04
CA ILE A 296 3.73 10.70 -11.84
C ILE A 296 3.18 12.03 -11.32
N ARG A 297 2.84 12.07 -10.04
CA ARG A 297 2.17 13.22 -9.41
C ARG A 297 2.95 14.53 -9.50
N ASN A 298 4.28 14.45 -9.54
CA ASN A 298 5.13 15.64 -9.70
C ASN A 298 4.96 16.33 -11.07
N ASP A 299 4.43 15.61 -12.05
CA ASP A 299 4.17 16.12 -13.40
C ASP A 299 2.72 16.57 -13.62
N TYR A 300 1.84 16.40 -12.62
CA TYR A 300 0.47 16.91 -12.70
C TYR A 300 0.47 18.43 -12.80
N ARG A 301 -0.35 18.98 -13.70
CA ARG A 301 -0.44 20.42 -13.89
C ARG A 301 -1.90 20.88 -13.97
N LYS A 302 -2.12 22.10 -13.50
CA LYS A 302 -3.35 22.85 -13.73
C LYS A 302 -3.05 24.05 -14.61
N PHE A 303 -3.86 24.23 -15.65
CA PHE A 303 -3.73 25.31 -16.60
C PHE A 303 -4.94 26.23 -16.46
N LYS A 304 -4.75 27.45 -15.96
CA LYS A 304 -5.77 28.46 -16.05
C LYS A 304 -5.87 28.90 -17.52
N ILE A 305 -7.08 28.90 -18.08
CA ILE A 305 -7.35 29.39 -19.44
C ILE A 305 -7.15 30.90 -19.46
N LYS A 306 -6.51 31.41 -20.49
CA LYS A 306 -6.11 32.81 -20.62
C LYS A 306 -6.81 33.53 -21.79
N SER A 307 -7.25 32.77 -22.79
CA SER A 307 -7.88 33.27 -23.98
C SER A 307 -9.34 33.65 -23.68
N GLU A 308 -9.72 34.89 -23.90
CA GLU A 308 -11.10 35.35 -23.80
C GLU A 308 -12.02 34.63 -24.77
N ASP A 309 -11.53 34.25 -25.94
CA ASP A 309 -12.26 33.48 -26.96
C ASP A 309 -12.48 32.01 -26.56
N ALA A 310 -11.76 31.51 -25.55
CA ALA A 310 -11.90 30.16 -25.01
C ALA A 310 -12.81 30.08 -23.79
N GLU A 311 -13.23 31.21 -23.23
CA GLU A 311 -14.16 31.23 -22.10
C GLU A 311 -15.54 30.69 -22.54
N GLY A 312 -15.93 29.54 -21.98
CA GLY A 312 -17.18 28.83 -22.34
C GLY A 312 -17.10 27.91 -23.55
N ASP A 313 -15.95 27.83 -24.24
CA ASP A 313 -15.68 26.85 -25.30
C ASP A 313 -14.65 25.80 -24.83
N ASP A 314 -15.15 24.61 -24.48
CA ASP A 314 -14.29 23.49 -24.04
C ASP A 314 -13.28 23.06 -25.10
N TYR A 315 -13.61 23.21 -26.40
CA TYR A 315 -12.69 22.88 -27.49
C TYR A 315 -11.52 23.86 -27.56
N ALA A 316 -11.80 25.15 -27.53
CA ALA A 316 -10.79 26.20 -27.55
C ALA A 316 -9.93 26.14 -26.27
N SER A 317 -10.54 25.92 -25.10
CA SER A 317 -9.85 25.75 -23.84
C SER A 317 -8.89 24.56 -23.87
N LEU A 318 -9.31 23.42 -24.41
CA LEU A 318 -8.49 22.23 -24.56
C LEU A 318 -7.34 22.46 -25.52
N GLN A 319 -7.58 23.12 -26.64
CA GLN A 319 -6.53 23.50 -27.61
C GLN A 319 -5.47 24.40 -26.97
N GLU A 320 -5.87 25.40 -26.17
CA GLU A 320 -4.93 26.25 -25.45
C GLU A 320 -4.04 25.44 -24.49
N VAL A 321 -4.64 24.55 -23.69
CA VAL A 321 -3.90 23.72 -22.73
C VAL A 321 -2.86 22.86 -23.43
N ILE A 322 -3.27 22.11 -24.46
CA ILE A 322 -2.40 21.21 -25.20
C ILE A 322 -1.30 22.02 -25.92
N TYR A 323 -1.66 23.14 -26.54
CA TYR A 323 -0.66 24.01 -27.21
C TYR A 323 0.40 24.48 -26.20
N ARG A 324 -0.01 25.02 -25.09
CA ARG A 324 0.90 25.52 -24.04
C ARG A 324 1.80 24.40 -23.49
N ARG A 325 1.25 23.22 -23.26
CA ARG A 325 1.99 22.05 -22.79
C ARG A 325 3.08 21.63 -23.78
N LEU A 326 2.69 21.37 -25.02
CA LEU A 326 3.58 20.88 -26.06
C LEU A 326 4.59 21.96 -26.52
N LYS A 327 4.16 23.21 -26.57
CA LYS A 327 5.04 24.35 -26.91
C LYS A 327 6.16 24.51 -25.88
N ARG A 328 5.83 24.42 -24.57
CA ARG A 328 6.85 24.49 -23.50
C ARG A 328 7.85 23.34 -23.60
N ALA A 329 7.40 22.12 -23.89
CA ALA A 329 8.30 21.00 -24.14
C ALA A 329 9.25 21.30 -25.34
N LYS A 330 8.70 21.82 -26.43
CA LYS A 330 9.48 22.17 -27.64
C LYS A 330 10.48 23.28 -27.38
N ASP A 331 10.15 24.22 -26.48
CA ASP A 331 11.01 25.34 -26.09
C ASP A 331 12.06 24.96 -25.04
N GLY A 332 12.10 23.68 -24.59
CA GLY A 332 13.10 23.18 -23.68
C GLY A 332 12.84 23.49 -22.20
N ASP A 333 11.59 23.78 -21.82
CA ASP A 333 11.21 23.96 -20.40
C ASP A 333 11.41 22.65 -19.62
N ALA A 334 12.30 22.67 -18.63
CA ALA A 334 12.67 21.49 -17.84
C ALA A 334 11.48 20.80 -17.16
N GLY A 335 10.46 21.57 -16.76
CA GLY A 335 9.24 21.04 -16.14
C GLY A 335 8.29 20.34 -17.11
N PHE A 336 8.59 20.37 -18.43
CA PHE A 336 7.78 19.81 -19.51
C PHE A 336 8.62 19.05 -20.56
N SER A 337 9.88 18.75 -20.28
CA SER A 337 10.86 18.21 -21.23
C SER A 337 10.48 16.83 -21.79
N THR A 338 9.81 15.98 -21.00
CA THR A 338 9.41 14.65 -21.44
C THR A 338 8.11 14.71 -22.23
N TYR A 339 8.15 14.20 -23.49
CA TYR A 339 6.97 14.12 -24.34
C TYR A 339 6.08 12.93 -23.97
N PRO A 340 4.75 13.05 -24.09
CA PRO A 340 3.85 11.91 -23.98
C PRO A 340 3.94 11.00 -25.22
N ASP A 341 3.76 9.70 -25.01
CA ASP A 341 3.65 8.72 -26.08
C ASP A 341 2.21 8.66 -26.64
N ILE A 342 1.22 9.06 -25.84
CA ILE A 342 -0.20 9.15 -26.21
C ILE A 342 -0.91 10.19 -25.34
N LEU A 343 -1.88 10.89 -25.93
CA LEU A 343 -2.79 11.82 -25.26
C LEU A 343 -4.17 11.22 -25.12
N PHE A 344 -4.70 11.21 -23.89
CA PHE A 344 -6.08 10.86 -23.57
C PHE A 344 -6.86 12.13 -23.27
N ILE A 345 -7.99 12.29 -23.93
CA ILE A 345 -8.87 13.46 -23.79
C ILE A 345 -10.18 13.01 -23.16
N ASP A 346 -10.58 13.64 -22.06
CA ASP A 346 -11.90 13.38 -21.45
C ASP A 346 -13.00 13.99 -22.34
N GLY A 347 -13.38 13.25 -23.37
CA GLY A 347 -14.37 13.70 -24.35
C GLY A 347 -14.48 12.83 -25.59
N GLY A 348 -15.37 13.23 -26.49
CA GLY A 348 -15.67 12.52 -27.72
C GLY A 348 -14.84 12.98 -28.94
N LEU A 349 -15.29 12.56 -30.12
CA LEU A 349 -14.61 12.78 -31.40
C LEU A 349 -14.26 14.27 -31.68
N GLY A 350 -15.14 15.20 -31.30
CA GLY A 350 -14.90 16.62 -31.53
C GLY A 350 -13.68 17.15 -30.78
N GLN A 351 -13.51 16.73 -29.51
CA GLN A 351 -12.34 17.10 -28.70
C GLN A 351 -11.06 16.44 -29.23
N VAL A 352 -11.12 15.19 -29.67
CA VAL A 352 -10.00 14.49 -30.34
C VAL A 352 -9.54 15.30 -31.54
N HIS A 353 -10.46 15.69 -32.44
CA HIS A 353 -10.12 16.50 -33.61
C HIS A 353 -9.53 17.88 -33.24
N ALA A 354 -10.06 18.52 -32.17
CA ALA A 354 -9.53 19.79 -31.73
C ALA A 354 -8.05 19.67 -31.30
N VAL A 355 -7.70 18.59 -30.56
CA VAL A 355 -6.33 18.34 -30.11
C VAL A 355 -5.41 17.93 -31.28
N GLN A 356 -5.88 17.06 -32.19
CA GLN A 356 -5.13 16.65 -33.37
C GLN A 356 -4.69 17.86 -34.23
N LYS A 357 -5.54 18.87 -34.36
CA LYS A 357 -5.18 20.13 -35.03
C LYS A 357 -3.97 20.83 -34.38
N VAL A 358 -3.92 20.85 -33.04
CA VAL A 358 -2.81 21.46 -32.31
C VAL A 358 -1.53 20.65 -32.45
N VAL A 359 -1.60 19.31 -32.30
CA VAL A 359 -0.46 18.41 -32.47
C VAL A 359 0.14 18.55 -33.86
N SER A 360 -0.72 18.54 -34.89
CA SER A 360 -0.30 18.73 -36.31
C SER A 360 0.29 20.10 -36.55
N ALA A 361 -0.28 21.18 -36.01
CA ALA A 361 0.24 22.55 -36.13
C ALA A 361 1.65 22.69 -35.52
N LEU A 362 1.93 21.96 -34.47
CA LEU A 362 3.24 21.89 -33.82
C LEU A 362 4.23 20.96 -34.56
N ARG A 363 3.78 20.25 -35.61
CA ARG A 363 4.52 19.23 -36.36
C ARG A 363 5.03 18.10 -35.48
N MET A 364 4.15 17.58 -34.63
CA MET A 364 4.41 16.45 -33.75
C MET A 364 3.59 15.24 -34.19
N SER A 365 4.08 14.03 -33.88
CA SER A 365 3.42 12.75 -34.15
C SER A 365 3.07 12.08 -32.82
N ILE A 366 2.14 12.68 -32.07
CA ILE A 366 1.68 12.14 -30.78
C ILE A 366 0.24 11.67 -30.97
N PRO A 367 -0.04 10.38 -30.85
CA PRO A 367 -1.39 9.82 -30.97
C PRO A 367 -2.37 10.42 -29.97
N VAL A 368 -3.61 10.68 -30.43
CA VAL A 368 -4.67 11.27 -29.61
C VAL A 368 -5.89 10.36 -29.62
N VAL A 369 -6.42 10.08 -28.43
CA VAL A 369 -7.65 9.31 -28.24
C VAL A 369 -8.58 9.99 -27.25
N GLY A 370 -9.89 9.82 -27.45
CA GLY A 370 -10.93 10.34 -26.57
C GLY A 370 -11.48 9.26 -25.62
N LEU A 371 -11.95 9.68 -24.46
CA LEU A 371 -12.66 8.86 -23.50
C LEU A 371 -14.16 9.21 -23.54
N ALA A 372 -14.92 8.45 -24.32
CA ALA A 372 -16.36 8.65 -24.41
C ALA A 372 -17.08 8.17 -23.16
N LYS A 373 -17.99 8.99 -22.65
CA LYS A 373 -18.82 8.69 -21.49
C LYS A 373 -20.21 8.20 -21.89
N ASN A 374 -20.83 7.40 -21.05
CA ASN A 374 -22.26 7.05 -21.16
C ASN A 374 -23.12 8.08 -20.42
N ASP A 375 -24.45 7.90 -20.47
CA ASP A 375 -25.44 8.80 -19.85
C ASP A 375 -25.30 8.94 -18.33
N VAL A 376 -24.60 8.02 -17.67
CA VAL A 376 -24.27 8.09 -16.24
C VAL A 376 -22.84 8.60 -15.97
N HIS A 377 -22.26 9.33 -16.90
CA HIS A 377 -20.91 9.92 -16.84
C HIS A 377 -19.77 8.94 -16.55
N ARG A 378 -19.92 7.68 -17.01
CA ARG A 378 -18.86 6.67 -16.91
C ARG A 378 -18.22 6.46 -18.28
N THR A 379 -16.90 6.34 -18.32
CA THR A 379 -16.18 6.03 -19.57
C THR A 379 -16.71 4.73 -20.15
N ARG A 380 -17.18 4.77 -21.39
CA ARG A 380 -17.80 3.67 -22.13
C ARG A 380 -16.85 3.11 -23.19
N ALA A 381 -16.18 3.99 -23.89
CA ALA A 381 -15.36 3.62 -25.03
C ALA A 381 -14.16 4.56 -25.21
N ILE A 382 -13.16 4.08 -25.93
CA ILE A 382 -12.07 4.87 -26.47
C ILE A 382 -12.44 5.25 -27.89
N VAL A 383 -12.40 6.54 -28.21
CA VAL A 383 -12.74 7.13 -29.51
C VAL A 383 -11.48 7.54 -30.25
N PHE A 384 -11.36 7.18 -31.51
CA PHE A 384 -10.26 7.57 -32.41
C PHE A 384 -10.65 8.71 -33.35
N GLY A 385 -9.66 9.30 -34.01
CA GLY A 385 -9.86 10.44 -34.90
C GLY A 385 -10.73 10.18 -36.15
N ASP A 386 -10.93 8.93 -36.57
CA ASP A 386 -11.86 8.52 -37.62
C ASP A 386 -13.29 8.27 -37.14
N GLY A 387 -13.54 8.44 -35.83
CA GLY A 387 -14.82 8.13 -35.17
C GLY A 387 -15.01 6.67 -34.82
N SER A 388 -14.04 5.80 -35.10
CA SER A 388 -14.10 4.42 -34.64
C SER A 388 -13.94 4.35 -33.11
N GLU A 389 -14.61 3.38 -32.49
CA GLU A 389 -14.60 3.20 -31.04
C GLU A 389 -14.09 1.80 -30.66
N ILE A 390 -13.49 1.70 -29.47
CA ILE A 390 -13.23 0.46 -28.76
C ILE A 390 -14.05 0.51 -27.49
N GLU A 391 -15.08 -0.35 -27.40
CA GLU A 391 -15.88 -0.48 -26.18
C GLU A 391 -15.04 -1.10 -25.07
N LEU A 392 -15.15 -0.55 -23.87
CA LEU A 392 -14.48 -1.05 -22.68
C LEU A 392 -15.38 -2.10 -22.03
N GLU A 393 -15.45 -3.31 -22.62
CA GLU A 393 -16.14 -4.46 -22.05
C GLU A 393 -15.34 -5.07 -20.90
N GLY A 394 -16.02 -5.42 -19.81
CA GLY A 394 -15.44 -6.13 -18.68
C GLY A 394 -14.82 -5.20 -17.63
N ASP A 395 -13.72 -5.57 -17.05
CA ASP A 395 -13.06 -4.82 -15.95
C ASP A 395 -12.14 -3.71 -16.50
N PRO A 396 -12.64 -2.49 -16.68
CA PRO A 396 -11.84 -1.37 -17.16
C PRO A 396 -10.94 -0.81 -16.04
N LEU A 397 -10.41 -1.68 -15.15
CA LEU A 397 -9.63 -1.32 -13.98
C LEU A 397 -8.39 -0.50 -14.32
N LEU A 398 -7.86 -0.64 -15.54
CA LEU A 398 -6.69 0.12 -15.97
C LEU A 398 -7.03 1.58 -16.29
N TYR A 399 -8.16 1.84 -16.98
CA TYR A 399 -8.54 3.21 -17.38
C TYR A 399 -9.49 3.87 -16.39
N ARG A 400 -10.40 3.11 -15.76
CA ARG A 400 -11.45 3.63 -14.91
C ARG A 400 -10.97 4.14 -13.54
N ARG A 401 -10.01 3.47 -12.90
CA ARG A 401 -9.44 3.93 -11.62
C ARG A 401 -8.36 4.98 -11.79
N LYS A 402 -7.66 5.02 -12.93
CA LYS A 402 -6.51 5.89 -13.13
C LYS A 402 -6.87 7.27 -13.66
N PHE A 403 -7.95 7.38 -14.46
CA PHE A 403 -8.40 8.66 -15.03
C PHE A 403 -9.59 9.28 -14.29
N THR A 404 -10.20 8.59 -13.30
CA THR A 404 -11.16 9.21 -12.37
C THR A 404 -10.52 10.15 -11.34
N ASP A 405 -9.19 10.13 -11.21
CA ASP A 405 -8.46 11.09 -10.38
C ASP A 405 -8.33 12.49 -11.02
N LEU A 406 -8.96 12.70 -12.19
CA LEU A 406 -9.05 14.00 -12.87
C LEU A 406 -10.04 14.97 -12.20
N ARG A 407 -10.77 14.57 -11.14
CA ARG A 407 -11.72 15.40 -10.40
C ARG A 407 -11.17 15.97 -9.13
#